data_432710e7f519136e207da57c35356405
#
_entry.id   432710e7f519136e207da57c35356405
#
_cell.length_a   1.000
_cell.length_b   1.000
_cell.length_c   1.000
_cell.angle_alpha   90.00
_cell.angle_beta   90.00
_cell.angle_gamma   90.00
#
_symmetry.space_group_name_H-M   'P 1'
#
loop_
_entity.id
_entity.type
_entity.pdbx_description
1 polymer ?
#
loop_
_entity_poly.entity_id
_entity_poly.type
_entity_poly.pdbx_seq_one_letter_code
_entity_poly.pdbx_strand_id
1 'polypeptide(L)'
;MSKVKEYISAPFSSVDNYQLASGLFLKALSVIYFVAFLSLAVQITGLVGANGILPFHEILEYMYQSQGASAFLYKPTVFWINSSDTALITVCVLGCTVSLLLLAGIQPTWSLMVLFVLYLSLLHAGQTFLMFQWDILLLEAGFLAIFLTRGANHLLLFMFHWLLFRLRFMSGVSKLA
;
A
#
# COMPACT_ATOMS: atom_id res chain seq x y z
N MET A 1 21.36 8.37 -34.10
CA MET A 1 20.16 8.69 -33.31
C MET A 1 19.22 7.49 -33.06
N SER A 2 19.18 6.46 -33.91
CA SER A 2 18.31 5.29 -33.72
C SER A 2 18.72 4.41 -32.52
N LYS A 3 19.99 4.07 -32.36
CA LYS A 3 20.49 3.21 -31.27
C LYS A 3 20.29 3.79 -29.87
N VAL A 4 20.35 5.12 -29.71
CA VAL A 4 20.13 5.78 -28.42
C VAL A 4 18.64 5.71 -28.01
N LYS A 5 17.72 5.85 -28.98
CA LYS A 5 16.27 5.66 -28.73
C LYS A 5 15.95 4.21 -28.33
N GLU A 6 16.61 3.26 -28.97
CA GLU A 6 16.43 1.83 -28.68
C GLU A 6 16.95 1.46 -27.27
N TYR A 7 18.08 2.03 -26.84
CA TYR A 7 18.63 1.83 -25.49
C TYR A 7 17.74 2.45 -24.40
N ILE A 8 17.09 3.60 -24.67
CA ILE A 8 16.20 4.26 -23.72
C ILE A 8 14.83 3.57 -23.66
N SER A 9 14.36 2.96 -24.77
CA SER A 9 13.06 2.29 -24.81
C SER A 9 13.10 0.82 -24.37
N ALA A 10 14.26 0.17 -24.39
CA ALA A 10 14.40 -1.25 -24.03
C ALA A 10 13.87 -1.62 -22.63
N PRO A 11 14.09 -0.80 -21.57
CA PRO A 11 13.52 -1.09 -20.24
C PRO A 11 12.00 -1.05 -20.18
N PHE A 12 11.36 -0.34 -21.11
CA PHE A 12 9.91 -0.12 -21.17
C PHE A 12 9.20 -1.02 -22.18
N SER A 13 9.95 -1.90 -22.88
CA SER A 13 9.34 -2.87 -23.79
C SER A 13 8.49 -3.88 -23.03
N SER A 14 7.29 -4.18 -23.53
CA SER A 14 6.41 -5.20 -22.96
C SER A 14 7.02 -6.61 -23.08
N VAL A 15 6.80 -7.42 -22.06
CA VAL A 15 7.25 -8.81 -22.01
C VAL A 15 6.02 -9.70 -21.94
N ASP A 16 5.62 -10.25 -23.08
CA ASP A 16 4.34 -10.98 -23.23
C ASP A 16 4.27 -12.29 -22.42
N ASN A 17 5.41 -12.87 -22.05
CA ASN A 17 5.46 -14.15 -21.34
C ASN A 17 4.97 -14.09 -19.87
N TYR A 18 4.72 -12.92 -19.31
CA TYR A 18 4.37 -12.76 -17.88
C TYR A 18 2.87 -12.51 -17.60
N GLN A 19 2.00 -12.61 -18.59
CA GLN A 19 0.57 -12.29 -18.42
C GLN A 19 -0.10 -13.17 -17.37
N LEU A 20 0.14 -14.49 -17.42
CA LEU A 20 -0.42 -15.43 -16.44
C LEU A 20 0.12 -15.18 -15.03
N ALA A 21 1.43 -14.99 -14.90
CA ALA A 21 2.08 -14.71 -13.63
C ALA A 21 1.61 -13.39 -13.02
N SER A 22 1.46 -12.34 -13.85
CA SER A 22 0.91 -11.04 -13.42
C SER A 22 -0.54 -11.18 -12.95
N GLY A 23 -1.38 -11.92 -13.66
CA GLY A 23 -2.77 -12.15 -13.28
C GLY A 23 -2.88 -12.92 -11.96
N LEU A 24 -2.08 -13.96 -11.76
CA LEU A 24 -2.04 -14.71 -10.49
C LEU A 24 -1.51 -13.84 -9.34
N PHE A 25 -0.48 -13.03 -9.59
CA PHE A 25 0.06 -12.11 -8.61
C PHE A 25 -1.00 -11.09 -8.15
N LEU A 26 -1.75 -10.47 -9.07
CA LEU A 26 -2.80 -9.52 -8.74
C LEU A 26 -3.93 -10.15 -7.91
N LYS A 27 -4.31 -11.39 -8.22
CA LYS A 27 -5.30 -12.15 -7.44
C LYS A 27 -4.78 -12.48 -6.04
N ALA A 28 -3.53 -12.94 -5.92
CA ALA A 28 -2.92 -13.20 -4.62
C ALA A 28 -2.82 -11.91 -3.78
N LEU A 29 -2.38 -10.82 -4.40
CA LEU A 29 -2.29 -9.51 -3.75
C LEU A 29 -3.66 -9.01 -3.27
N SER A 30 -4.74 -9.23 -4.04
CA SER A 30 -6.09 -8.87 -3.63
C SER A 30 -6.56 -9.63 -2.38
N VAL A 31 -6.23 -10.91 -2.29
CA VAL A 31 -6.52 -11.73 -1.09
C VAL A 31 -5.73 -11.22 0.12
N ILE A 32 -4.46 -10.86 -0.07
CA ILE A 32 -3.63 -10.32 1.01
C ILE A 32 -4.20 -8.98 1.51
N TYR A 33 -4.59 -8.07 0.60
CA TYR A 33 -5.26 -6.83 0.99
C TYR A 33 -6.57 -7.07 1.73
N PHE A 34 -7.38 -8.01 1.26
CA PHE A 34 -8.64 -8.36 1.92
C PHE A 34 -8.40 -8.82 3.37
N VAL A 35 -7.46 -9.73 3.58
CA VAL A 35 -7.12 -10.23 4.93
C VAL A 35 -6.55 -9.12 5.80
N ALA A 36 -5.69 -8.25 5.25
CA ALA A 36 -5.10 -7.13 5.97
C ALA A 36 -6.18 -6.14 6.45
N PHE A 37 -7.07 -5.69 5.56
CA PHE A 37 -8.16 -4.79 5.92
C PHE A 37 -9.16 -5.43 6.88
N LEU A 38 -9.49 -6.71 6.70
CA LEU A 38 -10.39 -7.44 7.59
C LEU A 38 -9.79 -7.56 9.01
N SER A 39 -8.52 -7.89 9.10
CA SER A 39 -7.80 -7.96 10.38
C SER A 39 -7.80 -6.61 11.09
N LEU A 40 -7.54 -5.53 10.34
CA LEU A 40 -7.58 -4.17 10.89
C LEU A 40 -8.99 -3.76 11.30
N ALA A 41 -10.03 -4.09 10.54
CA ALA A 41 -11.42 -3.76 10.88
C ALA A 41 -11.82 -4.22 12.28
N VAL A 42 -11.28 -5.36 12.74
CA VAL A 42 -11.57 -5.94 14.06
C VAL A 42 -10.79 -5.26 15.18
N GLN A 43 -9.61 -4.71 14.89
CA GLN A 43 -8.66 -4.28 15.92
C GLN A 43 -8.45 -2.76 15.95
N ILE A 44 -8.71 -2.05 14.85
CA ILE A 44 -8.26 -0.66 14.66
C ILE A 44 -8.79 0.31 15.73
N THR A 45 -10.04 0.15 16.16
CA THR A 45 -10.65 1.02 17.19
C THR A 45 -10.03 0.81 18.56
N GLY A 46 -9.68 -0.43 18.91
CA GLY A 46 -8.98 -0.73 20.16
C GLY A 46 -7.52 -0.23 20.17
N LEU A 47 -6.89 -0.14 19.00
CA LEU A 47 -5.51 0.31 18.89
C LEU A 47 -5.41 1.84 18.83
N VAL A 48 -6.16 2.47 17.92
CA VAL A 48 -6.00 3.90 17.58
C VAL A 48 -7.29 4.71 17.56
N GLY A 49 -8.42 4.10 17.95
CA GLY A 49 -9.70 4.79 18.13
C GLY A 49 -9.66 5.79 19.27
N ALA A 50 -10.76 6.51 19.47
CA ALA A 50 -10.88 7.56 20.50
C ALA A 50 -10.61 7.07 21.93
N ASN A 51 -10.95 5.80 22.22
CA ASN A 51 -10.67 5.13 23.49
C ASN A 51 -9.59 4.04 23.34
N GLY A 52 -8.80 4.09 22.26
CA GLY A 52 -7.74 3.14 21.98
C GLY A 52 -6.45 3.40 22.76
N ILE A 53 -5.46 2.53 22.56
CA ILE A 53 -4.15 2.64 23.24
C ILE A 53 -3.41 3.92 22.83
N LEU A 54 -3.46 4.30 21.54
CA LEU A 54 -2.84 5.50 20.99
C LEU A 54 -3.85 6.25 20.10
N PRO A 55 -4.71 7.11 20.66
CA PRO A 55 -5.75 7.82 19.92
C PRO A 55 -5.17 8.64 18.77
N PHE A 56 -5.54 8.29 17.53
CA PHE A 56 -4.94 8.90 16.35
C PHE A 56 -5.38 10.35 16.14
N HIS A 57 -6.59 10.70 16.54
CA HIS A 57 -7.12 12.07 16.38
C HIS A 57 -6.28 13.08 17.17
N GLU A 58 -5.81 12.74 18.37
CA GLU A 58 -4.96 13.60 19.21
C GLU A 58 -3.62 13.88 18.53
N ILE A 59 -3.08 12.89 17.84
CA ILE A 59 -1.81 13.03 17.11
C ILE A 59 -1.98 13.94 15.90
N LEU A 60 -3.09 13.82 15.16
CA LEU A 60 -3.39 14.71 14.04
C LEU A 60 -3.55 16.14 14.53
N GLU A 61 -4.27 16.34 15.62
CA GLU A 61 -4.46 17.67 16.22
C GLU A 61 -3.14 18.28 16.68
N TYR A 62 -2.33 17.52 17.42
CA TYR A 62 -0.99 17.95 17.85
C TYR A 62 -0.09 18.32 16.66
N MET A 63 -0.08 17.51 15.59
CA MET A 63 0.70 17.79 14.39
C MET A 63 0.22 19.06 13.68
N TYR A 64 -1.09 19.26 13.58
CA TYR A 64 -1.64 20.47 12.97
C TYR A 64 -1.29 21.72 13.79
N GLN A 65 -1.35 21.66 15.12
CA GLN A 65 -0.98 22.76 16.01
C GLN A 65 0.52 23.09 15.93
N SER A 66 1.39 22.07 15.77
CA SER A 66 2.84 22.25 15.77
C SER A 66 3.40 22.66 14.41
N GLN A 67 2.84 22.14 13.32
CA GLN A 67 3.40 22.27 11.97
C GLN A 67 2.45 22.99 10.97
N GLY A 68 1.22 23.27 11.38
CA GLY A 68 0.24 23.92 10.52
C GLY A 68 -0.06 23.11 9.25
N ALA A 69 -0.17 23.78 8.10
CA ALA A 69 -0.50 23.15 6.82
C ALA A 69 0.55 22.13 6.33
N SER A 70 1.80 22.21 6.80
CA SER A 70 2.82 21.21 6.41
C SER A 70 2.55 19.81 6.99
N ALA A 71 1.74 19.68 8.04
CA ALA A 71 1.34 18.42 8.61
C ALA A 71 0.66 17.48 7.58
N PHE A 72 -0.08 18.02 6.60
CA PHE A 72 -0.70 17.25 5.52
C PHE A 72 0.32 16.54 4.62
N LEU A 73 1.50 17.14 4.43
CA LEU A 73 2.58 16.55 3.63
C LEU A 73 3.35 15.49 4.41
N TYR A 74 3.51 15.67 5.71
CA TYR A 74 4.20 14.70 6.57
C TYR A 74 3.37 13.43 6.83
N LYS A 75 2.06 13.58 6.95
CA LYS A 75 1.12 12.46 7.10
C LYS A 75 0.00 12.54 6.06
N PRO A 76 0.23 12.09 4.83
CA PRO A 76 -0.79 12.03 3.79
C PRO A 76 -1.81 10.93 4.13
N THR A 77 -2.91 11.30 4.76
CA THR A 77 -3.98 10.40 5.17
C THR A 77 -5.36 10.99 4.88
N VAL A 78 -6.32 10.13 4.56
CA VAL A 78 -7.72 10.53 4.37
C VAL A 78 -8.38 10.95 5.69
N PHE A 79 -7.80 10.61 6.82
CA PHE A 79 -8.34 10.89 8.15
C PHE A 79 -8.23 12.36 8.57
N TRP A 80 -7.57 13.21 7.79
CA TRP A 80 -7.67 14.66 7.95
C TRP A 80 -9.08 15.21 7.71
N ILE A 81 -9.91 14.49 6.94
CA ILE A 81 -11.33 14.87 6.71
C ILE A 81 -12.18 14.47 7.92
N ASN A 82 -11.94 13.26 8.44
CA ASN A 82 -12.67 12.73 9.60
C ASN A 82 -11.82 11.65 10.27
N SER A 83 -11.45 11.86 11.53
CA SER A 83 -10.64 10.95 12.36
C SER A 83 -11.46 10.15 13.38
N SER A 84 -12.78 10.06 13.21
CA SER A 84 -13.66 9.29 14.11
C SER A 84 -13.46 7.78 13.97
N ASP A 85 -13.85 7.03 15.00
CA ASP A 85 -13.82 5.55 14.98
C ASP A 85 -14.66 4.98 13.83
N THR A 86 -15.78 5.64 13.51
CA THR A 86 -16.60 5.27 12.36
C THR A 86 -15.83 5.43 11.04
N ALA A 87 -15.03 6.48 10.90
CA ALA A 87 -14.21 6.69 9.70
C ALA A 87 -13.13 5.61 9.58
N LEU A 88 -12.48 5.22 10.70
CA LEU A 88 -11.49 4.12 10.72
C LEU A 88 -12.10 2.80 10.23
N ILE A 89 -13.26 2.43 10.77
CA ILE A 89 -13.98 1.21 10.36
C ILE A 89 -14.43 1.31 8.90
N THR A 90 -14.95 2.47 8.47
CA THR A 90 -15.41 2.69 7.10
C THR A 90 -14.29 2.48 6.09
N VAL A 91 -13.09 3.01 6.37
CA VAL A 91 -11.91 2.82 5.53
C VAL A 91 -11.54 1.34 5.44
N CYS A 92 -11.59 0.59 6.54
CA CYS A 92 -11.33 -0.85 6.53
C CYS A 92 -12.38 -1.62 5.70
N VAL A 93 -13.66 -1.32 5.86
CA VAL A 93 -14.76 -1.96 5.10
C VAL A 93 -14.66 -1.63 3.61
N LEU A 94 -14.38 -0.38 3.26
CA LEU A 94 -14.12 0.03 1.87
C LEU A 94 -12.91 -0.73 1.30
N GLY A 95 -11.83 -0.86 2.07
CA GLY A 95 -10.68 -1.65 1.66
C GLY A 95 -11.02 -3.11 1.38
N CYS A 96 -11.81 -3.77 2.24
CA CYS A 96 -12.32 -5.11 2.00
C CYS A 96 -13.15 -5.20 0.71
N THR A 97 -14.06 -4.25 0.49
CA THR A 97 -14.92 -4.21 -0.71
C THR A 97 -14.09 -4.05 -1.97
N VAL A 98 -13.16 -3.08 -1.99
CA VAL A 98 -12.32 -2.81 -3.16
C VAL A 98 -11.35 -3.96 -3.44
N SER A 99 -10.87 -4.67 -2.41
CA SER A 99 -10.03 -5.86 -2.61
C SER A 99 -10.80 -7.01 -3.27
N LEU A 100 -12.10 -7.18 -2.96
CA LEU A 100 -12.96 -8.14 -3.66
C LEU A 100 -13.24 -7.73 -5.11
N LEU A 101 -13.39 -6.43 -5.40
CA LEU A 101 -13.51 -5.94 -6.77
C LEU A 101 -12.22 -6.21 -7.57
N LEU A 102 -11.05 -6.04 -6.95
CA LEU A 102 -9.76 -6.38 -7.56
C LEU A 102 -9.66 -7.88 -7.83
N LEU A 103 -10.09 -8.72 -6.89
CA LEU A 103 -10.12 -10.18 -7.06
C LEU A 103 -11.01 -10.61 -8.21
N ALA A 104 -12.16 -9.94 -8.39
CA ALA A 104 -13.06 -10.13 -9.52
C ALA A 104 -12.52 -9.59 -10.84
N GLY A 105 -11.39 -8.87 -10.84
CA GLY A 105 -10.79 -8.27 -12.03
C GLY A 105 -11.48 -6.99 -12.52
N ILE A 106 -12.30 -6.36 -11.67
CA ILE A 106 -13.04 -5.14 -12.01
C ILE A 106 -12.12 -3.93 -11.83
N GLN A 107 -11.84 -3.25 -12.93
CA GLN A 107 -10.99 -2.04 -12.99
C GLN A 107 -9.71 -2.14 -12.14
N PRO A 108 -8.81 -3.08 -12.39
CA PRO A 108 -7.71 -3.42 -11.48
C PRO A 108 -6.80 -2.24 -11.15
N THR A 109 -6.56 -1.34 -12.10
CA THR A 109 -5.72 -0.15 -11.88
C THR A 109 -6.31 0.80 -10.85
N TRP A 110 -7.62 1.11 -10.98
CA TRP A 110 -8.30 2.00 -10.02
C TRP A 110 -8.47 1.34 -8.66
N SER A 111 -8.81 0.05 -8.63
CA SER A 111 -8.91 -0.71 -7.37
C SER A 111 -7.60 -0.68 -6.60
N LEU A 112 -6.46 -0.90 -7.27
CA LEU A 112 -5.13 -0.82 -6.63
C LEU A 112 -4.78 0.58 -6.15
N MET A 113 -5.09 1.64 -6.93
CA MET A 113 -4.87 3.02 -6.49
C MET A 113 -5.65 3.33 -5.21
N VAL A 114 -6.93 2.94 -5.16
CA VAL A 114 -7.77 3.14 -3.98
C VAL A 114 -7.23 2.34 -2.80
N LEU A 115 -6.91 1.05 -2.99
CA LEU A 115 -6.33 0.20 -1.92
C LEU A 115 -5.03 0.79 -1.38
N PHE A 116 -4.16 1.31 -2.25
CA PHE A 116 -2.92 1.95 -1.84
C PHE A 116 -3.18 3.17 -0.96
N VAL A 117 -4.09 4.08 -1.35
CA VAL A 117 -4.42 5.28 -0.57
C VAL A 117 -5.07 4.93 0.76
N LEU A 118 -6.01 3.98 0.78
CA LEU A 118 -6.68 3.55 2.00
C LEU A 118 -5.70 2.87 2.96
N TYR A 119 -4.83 1.98 2.45
CA TYR A 119 -3.87 1.28 3.29
C TYR A 119 -2.77 2.21 3.80
N LEU A 120 -2.28 3.14 2.98
CA LEU A 120 -1.35 4.20 3.40
C LEU A 120 -1.96 5.03 4.55
N SER A 121 -3.24 5.36 4.44
CA SER A 121 -3.94 6.12 5.48
C SER A 121 -4.03 5.32 6.79
N LEU A 122 -4.33 4.03 6.72
CA LEU A 122 -4.34 3.15 7.90
C LEU A 122 -2.95 2.94 8.50
N LEU A 123 -1.91 2.86 7.65
CA LEU A 123 -0.53 2.76 8.12
C LEU A 123 -0.13 4.00 8.92
N HIS A 124 -0.51 5.19 8.47
CA HIS A 124 -0.31 6.43 9.23
C HIS A 124 -1.14 6.49 10.50
N ALA A 125 -2.37 5.97 10.49
CA ALA A 125 -3.22 5.90 11.67
C ALA A 125 -2.71 4.88 12.68
N GLY A 126 -2.26 3.72 12.21
CA GLY A 126 -1.78 2.62 13.05
C GLY A 126 -0.45 2.86 13.73
N GLN A 127 0.31 3.88 13.29
CA GLN A 127 1.57 4.29 13.92
C GLN A 127 2.51 3.10 14.15
N THR A 128 3.01 2.94 15.39
CA THR A 128 3.91 1.84 15.76
C THR A 128 3.28 0.45 15.58
N PHE A 129 1.96 0.33 15.61
CA PHE A 129 1.26 -0.95 15.42
C PHE A 129 1.28 -1.47 13.98
N LEU A 130 1.48 -0.59 12.98
CA LEU A 130 1.54 -0.94 11.55
C LEU A 130 2.90 -0.63 10.91
N MET A 131 3.92 -0.24 11.70
CA MET A 131 5.28 -0.01 11.18
C MET A 131 6.11 -1.30 11.03
N PHE A 132 5.45 -2.41 10.73
CA PHE A 132 6.14 -3.65 10.46
C PHE A 132 6.58 -3.75 8.99
N GLN A 133 7.63 -4.52 8.76
CA GLN A 133 8.21 -4.74 7.45
C GLN A 133 7.17 -5.28 6.42
N TRP A 134 6.18 -6.04 6.89
CA TRP A 134 5.11 -6.62 6.07
C TRP A 134 4.13 -5.58 5.55
N ASP A 135 3.77 -4.59 6.36
CA ASP A 135 2.83 -3.53 6.00
C ASP A 135 3.44 -2.60 4.95
N ILE A 136 4.72 -2.26 5.13
CA ILE A 136 5.50 -1.48 4.15
C ILE A 136 5.64 -2.26 2.84
N LEU A 137 5.94 -3.57 2.92
CA LEU A 137 6.04 -4.44 1.74
C LEU A 137 4.72 -4.49 0.96
N LEU A 138 3.59 -4.59 1.67
CA LEU A 138 2.26 -4.61 1.03
C LEU A 138 1.97 -3.30 0.27
N LEU A 139 2.32 -2.15 0.86
CA LEU A 139 2.20 -0.86 0.18
C LEU A 139 3.08 -0.77 -1.06
N GLU A 140 4.35 -1.15 -0.96
CA GLU A 140 5.29 -1.08 -2.09
C GLU A 140 4.92 -2.05 -3.20
N ALA A 141 4.55 -3.28 -2.86
CA ALA A 141 4.06 -4.27 -3.82
C ALA A 141 2.76 -3.80 -4.49
N GLY A 142 1.84 -3.20 -3.73
CA GLY A 142 0.61 -2.61 -4.24
C GLY A 142 0.86 -1.45 -5.19
N PHE A 143 1.80 -0.57 -4.85
CA PHE A 143 2.21 0.53 -5.73
C PHE A 143 2.78 0.02 -7.07
N LEU A 144 3.70 -0.94 -7.04
CA LEU A 144 4.24 -1.54 -8.25
C LEU A 144 3.18 -2.28 -9.06
N ALA A 145 2.22 -2.92 -8.38
CA ALA A 145 1.11 -3.62 -9.02
C ALA A 145 0.21 -2.70 -9.86
N ILE A 146 0.08 -1.41 -9.52
CA ILE A 146 -0.65 -0.43 -10.33
C ILE A 146 -0.08 -0.37 -11.76
N PHE A 147 1.24 -0.39 -11.90
CA PHE A 147 1.89 -0.38 -13.20
C PHE A 147 1.81 -1.73 -13.90
N LEU A 148 1.80 -2.83 -13.12
CA LEU A 148 1.70 -4.19 -13.64
C LEU A 148 0.37 -4.44 -14.38
N THR A 149 -0.71 -3.74 -14.01
CA THR A 149 -2.00 -3.83 -14.70
C THR A 149 -1.95 -3.39 -16.16
N ARG A 150 -0.95 -2.58 -16.55
CA ARG A 150 -0.72 -2.12 -17.92
C ARG A 150 0.21 -3.02 -18.72
N GLY A 151 0.70 -4.09 -18.12
CA GLY A 151 1.65 -5.04 -18.70
C GLY A 151 3.00 -5.02 -17.99
N ALA A 152 3.63 -6.20 -17.97
CA ALA A 152 4.98 -6.35 -17.44
C ALA A 152 6.00 -5.75 -18.41
N ASN A 153 6.98 -5.02 -17.87
CA ASN A 153 8.15 -4.55 -18.60
C ASN A 153 9.42 -4.85 -17.79
N HIS A 154 10.58 -4.77 -18.43
CA HIS A 154 11.85 -5.11 -17.79
C HIS A 154 12.16 -4.25 -16.56
N LEU A 155 11.82 -2.96 -16.58
CA LEU A 155 12.01 -2.06 -15.45
C LEU A 155 11.15 -2.49 -14.26
N LEU A 156 9.88 -2.80 -14.50
CA LEU A 156 8.95 -3.21 -13.46
C LEU A 156 9.37 -4.54 -12.83
N LEU A 157 9.81 -5.51 -13.67
CA LEU A 157 10.35 -6.77 -13.19
C LEU A 157 11.61 -6.56 -12.33
N PHE A 158 12.51 -5.68 -12.76
CA PHE A 158 13.66 -5.29 -11.95
C PHE A 158 13.24 -4.70 -10.60
N MET A 159 12.23 -3.82 -10.56
CA MET A 159 11.71 -3.22 -9.34
C MET A 159 11.15 -4.26 -8.36
N PHE A 160 10.42 -5.28 -8.86
CA PHE A 160 9.96 -6.40 -8.03
C PHE A 160 11.12 -7.25 -7.49
N HIS A 161 12.14 -7.53 -8.30
CA HIS A 161 13.34 -8.23 -7.84
C HIS A 161 14.10 -7.42 -6.79
N TRP A 162 14.22 -6.11 -6.99
CA TRP A 162 14.82 -5.19 -6.02
C TRP A 162 14.06 -5.18 -4.69
N LEU A 163 12.73 -5.15 -4.75
CA LEU A 163 11.87 -5.22 -3.57
C LEU A 163 12.11 -6.52 -2.79
N LEU A 164 12.15 -7.65 -3.48
CA LEU A 164 12.42 -8.96 -2.89
C LEU A 164 13.84 -9.03 -2.29
N PHE A 165 14.83 -8.49 -3.00
CA PHE A 165 16.22 -8.42 -2.51
C PHE A 165 16.28 -7.61 -1.21
N ARG A 166 15.69 -6.41 -1.19
CA ARG A 166 15.66 -5.53 -0.02
C ARG A 166 15.00 -6.21 1.18
N LEU A 167 13.88 -6.88 0.96
CA LEU A 167 13.17 -7.63 2.01
C LEU A 167 14.07 -8.70 2.63
N ARG A 168 14.73 -9.51 1.80
CA ARG A 168 15.62 -10.58 2.27
C ARG A 168 16.87 -10.05 2.95
N PHE A 169 17.46 -9.00 2.38
CA PHE A 169 18.65 -8.36 2.94
C PHE A 169 18.37 -7.75 4.33
N MET A 170 17.31 -6.95 4.45
CA MET A 170 16.92 -6.34 5.72
C MET A 170 16.55 -7.39 6.78
N SER A 171 15.84 -8.46 6.39
CA SER A 171 15.54 -9.59 7.28
C SER A 171 16.80 -10.34 7.71
N GLY A 172 17.82 -10.42 6.86
CA GLY A 172 19.12 -11.00 7.21
C GLY A 172 19.88 -10.14 8.21
N VAL A 173 19.96 -8.84 7.95
CA VAL A 173 20.65 -7.87 8.83
C VAL A 173 20.03 -7.84 10.23
N SER A 174 18.69 -7.81 10.33
CA SER A 174 17.99 -7.79 11.61
C SER A 174 18.17 -9.06 12.47
N LYS A 175 18.67 -10.15 11.87
CA LYS A 175 19.00 -11.39 12.62
C LYS A 175 20.46 -11.41 13.09
N LEU A 176 21.30 -10.53 12.56
CA LEU A 176 22.72 -10.43 12.92
C LEU A 176 22.98 -9.31 13.94
N ALA A 177 22.03 -8.40 14.13
CA ALA A 177 22.03 -7.33 15.13
C ALA A 177 21.36 -7.79 16.43
#